data_c468f088e3b58fa222e8c5915060fe90
#
_entry.id   c468f088e3b58fa222e8c5915060fe90
#
_cell.length_a   1.000
_cell.length_b   1.000
_cell.length_c   1.000
_cell.angle_alpha   90.00
_cell.angle_beta   90.00
_cell.angle_gamma   90.00
#
_symmetry.space_group_name_H-M   'P 1'
#
loop_
_entity.id
_entity.type
_entity.pdbx_description
1 polymer ?
#
loop_
_entity_poly.entity_id
_entity_poly.type
_entity_poly.pdbx_seq_one_letter_code
_entity_poly.pdbx_strand_id
1 'polypeptide(L)'
;MRFFASREDVVNRLRFGHGRCTPILLAERRRADRSRRRKDKTMYVPKQLFFTKGVGVHREKLSSFELALRDAQIAYYNLVRVSSIFPPNCEEVSIKQGLKQLSPGQIVHVVISECATAEPNRLIAASVGVAIPRDRGTFGYLSEHHAYGQTAKSSADYAEDLAAEMLATVLGVEFDPQSSWDEKREIWKIADVIYKTKEVTQTAVGNKDGLWSTVVAAAVLLA
;
A
#
# COMPACT_ATOMS: atom_id res chain seq x y z
N MET A 1 59.16 40.73 30.81
CA MET A 1 58.09 41.13 31.73
C MET A 1 56.78 40.61 31.17
N ARG A 2 56.28 39.53 31.75
CA ARG A 2 54.96 38.88 31.34
C ARG A 2 53.94 39.34 32.37
N PHE A 3 52.90 40.07 31.93
CA PHE A 3 51.72 40.33 32.76
C PHE A 3 50.75 39.19 32.65
N PHE A 4 50.50 38.53 33.76
CA PHE A 4 49.42 37.56 33.92
C PHE A 4 48.09 38.30 34.18
N ALA A 5 47.11 38.16 33.36
CA ALA A 5 45.73 38.59 33.64
C ALA A 5 45.13 37.71 34.75
N SER A 6 44.54 38.33 35.77
CA SER A 6 43.99 37.64 36.93
C SER A 6 42.66 36.88 36.58
N ARG A 7 42.39 35.84 37.36
CA ARG A 7 41.17 34.98 37.20
C ARG A 7 39.85 35.76 37.39
N GLU A 8 39.86 36.96 37.87
CA GLU A 8 38.66 37.80 38.10
C GLU A 8 38.14 38.46 36.81
N ASP A 9 38.98 38.70 35.80
CA ASP A 9 38.57 39.32 34.54
C ASP A 9 37.78 38.37 33.61
N VAL A 10 37.85 37.07 33.83
CA VAL A 10 37.12 36.05 33.02
C VAL A 10 35.70 35.86 33.55
N VAL A 11 35.44 36.07 34.85
CA VAL A 11 34.14 35.87 35.46
C VAL A 11 33.15 37.01 35.20
N ASN A 12 33.65 38.23 34.96
CA ASN A 12 32.80 39.41 34.73
C ASN A 12 32.29 39.54 33.28
N ARG A 13 32.78 38.74 32.32
CA ARG A 13 32.26 38.75 30.93
C ARG A 13 31.06 37.83 30.68
N LEU A 14 30.65 37.05 31.67
CA LEU A 14 29.50 36.10 31.54
C LEU A 14 28.21 36.57 32.22
N ARG A 15 28.19 37.79 32.74
CA ARG A 15 26.98 38.42 33.30
C ARG A 15 26.61 39.62 32.45
N PHE A 16 25.84 39.46 31.40
CA PHE A 16 24.85 40.38 30.83
C PHE A 16 24.43 39.89 29.46
N GLY A 17 23.49 38.94 29.49
CA GLY A 17 22.80 38.43 28.31
C GLY A 17 21.41 37.92 28.68
N HIS A 18 20.72 38.63 29.60
CA HIS A 18 19.28 38.42 29.80
C HIS A 18 18.52 39.13 28.65
N GLY A 19 18.59 38.56 27.46
CA GLY A 19 17.64 38.87 26.40
C GLY A 19 16.23 38.49 26.90
N ARG A 20 15.46 39.49 27.38
CA ARG A 20 14.03 39.32 27.66
C ARG A 20 13.40 38.86 26.36
N CYS A 21 13.01 37.57 26.32
CA CYS A 21 12.23 37.02 25.22
C CYS A 21 10.92 37.82 25.14
N THR A 22 10.77 38.67 24.14
CA THR A 22 9.59 39.49 23.97
C THR A 22 8.37 38.61 23.83
N PRO A 23 7.17 38.99 24.35
CA PRO A 23 5.93 38.20 24.24
C PRO A 23 5.60 37.85 22.80
N ILE A 24 6.03 38.64 21.83
CA ILE A 24 5.86 38.44 20.40
C ILE A 24 6.61 37.21 19.90
N LEU A 25 7.90 37.05 20.27
CA LEU A 25 8.72 35.87 19.91
C LEU A 25 8.18 34.55 20.49
N LEU A 26 7.60 34.60 21.69
CA LEU A 26 6.95 33.45 22.32
C LEU A 26 5.62 33.12 21.63
N ALA A 27 4.86 34.10 21.17
CA ALA A 27 3.63 33.91 20.42
C ALA A 27 3.89 33.33 19.03
N GLU A 28 4.94 33.81 18.35
CA GLU A 28 5.35 33.25 17.03
C GLU A 28 5.85 31.81 17.13
N ARG A 29 6.69 31.50 18.14
CA ARG A 29 7.11 30.11 18.41
C ARG A 29 5.92 29.18 18.71
N ARG A 30 4.94 29.63 19.51
CA ARG A 30 3.73 28.86 19.80
C ARG A 30 2.82 28.71 18.56
N ARG A 31 2.75 29.70 17.66
CA ARG A 31 2.03 29.61 16.39
C ARG A 31 2.72 28.63 15.42
N ALA A 32 4.07 28.67 15.31
CA ALA A 32 4.86 27.75 14.50
C ALA A 32 4.75 26.31 15.02
N ASP A 33 4.78 26.10 16.35
CA ASP A 33 4.61 24.78 16.97
C ASP A 33 3.18 24.24 16.80
N ARG A 34 2.15 25.10 16.92
CA ARG A 34 0.76 24.73 16.61
C ARG A 34 0.54 24.44 15.14
N SER A 35 1.22 25.13 14.21
CA SER A 35 1.11 24.83 12.77
C SER A 35 1.81 23.52 12.41
N ARG A 36 2.95 23.21 13.03
CA ARG A 36 3.61 21.90 12.92
C ARG A 36 2.74 20.78 13.49
N ARG A 37 2.16 20.92 14.69
CA ARG A 37 1.26 19.94 15.30
C ARG A 37 -0.03 19.74 14.51
N ARG A 38 -0.52 20.74 13.74
CA ARG A 38 -1.68 20.56 12.85
C ARG A 38 -1.32 19.78 11.57
N LYS A 39 -0.09 19.84 11.07
CA LYS A 39 0.36 19.02 9.92
C LYS A 39 0.47 17.53 10.26
N ASP A 40 0.73 17.17 11.53
CA ASP A 40 0.85 15.78 11.98
C ASP A 40 -0.48 15.06 12.22
N LYS A 41 -1.63 15.70 11.97
CA LYS A 41 -2.97 15.10 12.13
C LYS A 41 -3.64 14.66 10.83
N THR A 42 -3.02 14.89 9.69
CA THR A 42 -3.54 14.38 8.41
C THR A 42 -3.11 12.93 8.24
N MET A 43 -4.07 12.07 7.94
CA MET A 43 -3.77 10.71 7.50
C MET A 43 -2.81 10.79 6.31
N TYR A 44 -1.79 9.95 6.31
CA TYR A 44 -0.77 9.94 5.26
C TYR A 44 -1.34 9.46 3.92
N VAL A 45 -0.76 9.95 2.82
CA VAL A 45 -0.92 9.35 1.50
C VAL A 45 0.27 8.41 1.30
N PRO A 46 0.05 7.11 1.06
CA PRO A 46 1.12 6.14 0.86
C PRO A 46 2.08 6.57 -0.26
N LYS A 47 3.37 6.44 -0.03
CA LYS A 47 4.42 6.78 -1.00
C LYS A 47 5.03 5.56 -1.66
N GLN A 48 4.92 4.42 -1.01
CA GLN A 48 5.41 3.15 -1.53
C GLN A 48 4.36 2.06 -1.30
N LEU A 49 4.48 0.99 -2.06
CA LEU A 49 3.75 -0.24 -1.84
C LEU A 49 4.58 -1.44 -2.30
N PHE A 50 4.23 -2.60 -1.81
CA PHE A 50 4.71 -3.86 -2.37
C PHE A 50 3.57 -4.84 -2.55
N PHE A 51 3.72 -5.74 -3.53
CA PHE A 51 2.79 -6.82 -3.75
C PHE A 51 3.29 -8.09 -3.09
N THR A 52 2.34 -8.87 -2.55
CA THR A 52 2.64 -10.18 -1.97
C THR A 52 1.48 -11.13 -2.20
N LYS A 53 1.73 -12.42 -2.05
CA LYS A 53 0.73 -13.47 -2.20
C LYS A 53 1.10 -14.67 -1.32
N GLY A 54 0.12 -15.48 -0.98
CA GLY A 54 0.37 -16.66 -0.16
C GLY A 54 -0.75 -17.67 -0.18
N VAL A 55 -0.45 -18.87 0.27
CA VAL A 55 -1.36 -19.99 0.40
C VAL A 55 -1.23 -20.64 1.77
N GLY A 56 -2.37 -21.08 2.33
CA GLY A 56 -2.40 -21.79 3.61
C GLY A 56 -3.41 -22.92 3.59
N VAL A 57 -3.08 -24.02 4.24
CA VAL A 57 -3.97 -25.19 4.36
C VAL A 57 -4.08 -25.58 5.83
N HIS A 58 -5.30 -25.70 6.33
CA HIS A 58 -5.56 -26.10 7.70
C HIS A 58 -7.01 -26.67 7.85
N ARG A 59 -7.26 -27.44 8.90
CA ARG A 59 -8.61 -27.93 9.20
C ARG A 59 -9.59 -26.81 9.62
N GLU A 60 -9.09 -25.74 10.20
CA GLU A 60 -9.87 -24.56 10.58
C GLU A 60 -9.66 -23.45 9.55
N LYS A 61 -10.77 -22.82 9.07
CA LYS A 61 -10.74 -21.79 8.04
C LYS A 61 -9.87 -20.60 8.46
N LEU A 62 -10.04 -20.09 9.68
CA LEU A 62 -9.26 -18.95 10.18
C LEU A 62 -7.76 -19.26 10.22
N SER A 63 -7.39 -20.48 10.63
CA SER A 63 -5.98 -20.88 10.66
C SER A 63 -5.40 -21.04 9.24
N SER A 64 -6.19 -21.50 8.26
CA SER A 64 -5.72 -21.55 6.86
C SER A 64 -5.48 -20.15 6.29
N PHE A 65 -6.32 -19.18 6.63
CA PHE A 65 -6.10 -17.78 6.26
C PHE A 65 -4.84 -17.21 6.94
N GLU A 66 -4.64 -17.47 8.22
CA GLU A 66 -3.44 -17.01 8.94
C GLU A 66 -2.16 -17.63 8.35
N LEU A 67 -2.19 -18.91 7.96
CA LEU A 67 -1.07 -19.56 7.25
C LEU A 67 -0.83 -18.94 5.87
N ALA A 68 -1.88 -18.55 5.14
CA ALA A 68 -1.73 -17.82 3.88
C ALA A 68 -1.08 -16.43 4.08
N LEU A 69 -1.40 -15.72 5.17
CA LEU A 69 -0.74 -14.47 5.53
C LEU A 69 0.73 -14.67 5.94
N ARG A 70 1.07 -15.80 6.58
CA ARG A 70 2.49 -16.15 6.88
C ARG A 70 3.27 -16.40 5.61
N ASP A 71 2.72 -17.17 4.68
CA ASP A 71 3.35 -17.42 3.39
C ASP A 71 3.54 -16.12 2.60
N ALA A 72 2.54 -15.21 2.66
CA ALA A 72 2.64 -13.85 2.13
C ALA A 72 3.57 -12.91 2.92
N GLN A 73 4.13 -13.34 4.06
CA GLN A 73 5.04 -12.60 4.95
C GLN A 73 4.41 -11.35 5.61
N ILE A 74 3.08 -11.31 5.76
CA ILE A 74 2.35 -10.17 6.33
C ILE A 74 1.52 -10.53 7.58
N ALA A 75 1.64 -11.74 8.11
CA ALA A 75 0.89 -12.20 9.28
C ALA A 75 1.24 -11.47 10.59
N TYR A 76 2.38 -10.79 10.64
CA TYR A 76 2.85 -10.11 11.87
C TYR A 76 2.22 -8.72 12.07
N TYR A 77 1.35 -8.27 11.16
CA TYR A 77 0.79 -6.91 11.15
C TYR A 77 -0.72 -6.92 11.39
N ASN A 78 -1.25 -5.82 11.93
CA ASN A 78 -2.68 -5.58 11.98
C ASN A 78 -3.15 -5.00 10.64
N LEU A 79 -3.72 -5.84 9.80
CA LEU A 79 -4.11 -5.47 8.45
C LEU A 79 -5.46 -4.72 8.46
N VAL A 80 -5.48 -3.55 7.84
CA VAL A 80 -6.69 -2.75 7.61
C VAL A 80 -6.96 -2.72 6.10
N ARG A 81 -8.07 -3.30 5.68
CA ARG A 81 -8.52 -3.24 4.28
C ARG A 81 -8.91 -1.82 3.92
N VAL A 82 -8.43 -1.36 2.78
CA VAL A 82 -8.81 -0.07 2.18
C VAL A 82 -9.39 -0.30 0.79
N SER A 83 -10.04 0.73 0.24
CA SER A 83 -10.56 0.67 -1.11
C SER A 83 -9.47 0.77 -2.17
N SER A 84 -9.85 0.60 -3.40
CA SER A 84 -9.09 0.25 -4.60
C SER A 84 -8.29 1.40 -5.24
N ILE A 85 -7.80 2.39 -4.47
CA ILE A 85 -7.02 3.52 -5.04
C ILE A 85 -5.51 3.25 -4.97
N PHE A 86 -4.86 3.29 -6.14
CA PHE A 86 -3.40 3.37 -6.23
C PHE A 86 -2.98 4.83 -6.00
N PRO A 87 -2.18 5.13 -4.94
CA PRO A 87 -1.90 6.51 -4.56
C PRO A 87 -1.06 7.27 -5.60
N PRO A 88 -1.28 8.60 -5.74
CA PRO A 88 -0.45 9.45 -6.60
C PRO A 88 1.04 9.38 -6.23
N ASN A 89 1.92 9.33 -7.24
CA ASN A 89 3.37 9.24 -7.08
C ASN A 89 3.85 8.08 -6.20
N CYS A 90 3.01 7.07 -5.98
CA CYS A 90 3.38 5.87 -5.23
C CYS A 90 4.34 5.00 -6.05
N GLU A 91 5.36 4.47 -5.40
CA GLU A 91 6.37 3.63 -6.01
C GLU A 91 6.24 2.18 -5.54
N GLU A 92 6.37 1.26 -6.48
CA GLU A 92 6.47 -0.16 -6.16
C GLU A 92 7.88 -0.49 -5.67
N VAL A 93 7.97 -1.09 -4.49
CA VAL A 93 9.22 -1.63 -3.94
C VAL A 93 9.17 -3.14 -3.84
N SER A 94 10.33 -3.78 -3.72
CA SER A 94 10.37 -5.22 -3.48
C SER A 94 9.80 -5.57 -2.09
N ILE A 95 9.26 -6.81 -1.94
CA ILE A 95 8.78 -7.32 -0.64
C ILE A 95 9.85 -7.12 0.45
N LYS A 96 11.10 -7.46 0.15
CA LYS A 96 12.22 -7.33 1.09
C LYS A 96 12.47 -5.89 1.55
N GLN A 97 12.30 -4.91 0.65
CA GLN A 97 12.43 -3.48 0.99
C GLN A 97 11.23 -2.99 1.80
N GLY A 98 10.01 -3.41 1.43
CA GLY A 98 8.79 -3.06 2.14
C GLY A 98 8.77 -3.61 3.57
N LEU A 99 9.07 -4.89 3.75
CA LEU A 99 9.10 -5.53 5.07
C LEU A 99 10.11 -4.89 6.05
N LYS A 100 11.21 -4.34 5.56
CA LYS A 100 12.18 -3.60 6.40
C LYS A 100 11.63 -2.30 7.01
N GLN A 101 10.55 -1.77 6.45
CA GLN A 101 9.92 -0.54 6.92
C GLN A 101 8.81 -0.80 7.94
N LEU A 102 8.45 -2.07 8.18
CA LEU A 102 7.35 -2.47 9.02
C LEU A 102 7.85 -3.14 10.31
N SER A 103 7.08 -2.98 11.38
CA SER A 103 7.34 -3.59 12.68
C SER A 103 6.19 -4.51 13.09
N PRO A 104 6.47 -5.65 13.77
CA PRO A 104 5.41 -6.53 14.27
C PRO A 104 4.37 -5.77 15.11
N GLY A 105 3.09 -6.07 14.89
CA GLY A 105 1.96 -5.40 15.54
C GLY A 105 1.54 -4.07 14.94
N GLN A 106 2.29 -3.55 13.96
CA GLN A 106 1.94 -2.29 13.27
C GLN A 106 0.61 -2.41 12.54
N ILE A 107 -0.18 -1.32 12.54
CA ILE A 107 -1.37 -1.19 11.67
C ILE A 107 -0.89 -0.88 10.26
N VAL A 108 -1.27 -1.72 9.31
CA VAL A 108 -0.84 -1.64 7.91
C VAL A 108 -2.07 -1.66 7.00
N HIS A 109 -2.16 -0.69 6.10
CA HIS A 109 -3.24 -0.63 5.13
C HIS A 109 -2.94 -1.54 3.94
N VAL A 110 -3.95 -2.30 3.52
CA VAL A 110 -3.81 -3.26 2.41
C VAL A 110 -5.04 -3.26 1.50
N VAL A 111 -4.80 -3.43 0.21
CA VAL A 111 -5.80 -3.93 -0.74
C VAL A 111 -5.54 -5.42 -0.86
N ILE A 112 -6.51 -6.26 -0.51
CA ILE A 112 -6.31 -7.71 -0.41
C ILE A 112 -7.50 -8.48 -0.95
N SER A 113 -7.23 -9.38 -1.88
CA SER A 113 -8.13 -10.42 -2.35
C SER A 113 -7.86 -11.72 -1.60
N GLU A 114 -8.92 -12.44 -1.25
CA GLU A 114 -8.83 -13.76 -0.63
C GLU A 114 -9.87 -14.71 -1.22
N CYS A 115 -9.52 -15.98 -1.35
CA CYS A 115 -10.44 -17.06 -1.69
C CYS A 115 -10.13 -18.28 -0.85
N ALA A 116 -11.16 -18.96 -0.35
CA ALA A 116 -11.00 -20.15 0.47
C ALA A 116 -12.02 -21.23 0.14
N THR A 117 -11.60 -22.49 0.21
CA THR A 117 -12.48 -23.64 0.02
C THR A 117 -12.09 -24.82 0.91
N ALA A 118 -13.08 -25.60 1.33
CA ALA A 118 -12.89 -26.93 1.90
C ALA A 118 -13.30 -28.04 0.90
N GLU A 119 -13.74 -27.66 -0.31
CA GLU A 119 -14.16 -28.60 -1.36
C GLU A 119 -12.91 -29.24 -1.97
N PRO A 120 -12.76 -30.57 -1.93
CA PRO A 120 -11.61 -31.25 -2.52
C PRO A 120 -11.49 -30.96 -4.02
N ASN A 121 -10.26 -30.77 -4.46
CA ASN A 121 -9.91 -30.54 -5.87
C ASN A 121 -10.53 -29.26 -6.50
N ARG A 122 -11.17 -28.41 -5.72
CA ARG A 122 -11.68 -27.11 -6.20
C ARG A 122 -10.54 -26.15 -6.46
N LEU A 123 -10.41 -25.68 -7.71
CA LEU A 123 -9.46 -24.63 -8.03
C LEU A 123 -9.97 -23.29 -7.47
N ILE A 124 -9.11 -22.58 -6.76
CA ILE A 124 -9.37 -21.24 -6.20
C ILE A 124 -8.29 -20.27 -6.64
N ALA A 125 -8.67 -19.02 -6.82
CA ALA A 125 -7.76 -17.92 -7.20
C ALA A 125 -8.08 -16.66 -6.40
N ALA A 126 -7.04 -15.91 -6.06
CA ALA A 126 -7.12 -14.54 -5.56
C ALA A 126 -6.13 -13.67 -6.34
N SER A 127 -6.58 -12.53 -6.84
CA SER A 127 -5.80 -11.62 -7.67
C SER A 127 -5.98 -10.18 -7.24
N VAL A 128 -4.91 -9.38 -7.36
CA VAL A 128 -4.97 -7.92 -7.31
C VAL A 128 -4.40 -7.38 -8.61
N GLY A 129 -5.22 -6.69 -9.38
CA GLY A 129 -4.83 -5.97 -10.59
C GLY A 129 -4.47 -4.53 -10.27
N VAL A 130 -3.67 -3.90 -11.11
CA VAL A 130 -3.18 -2.53 -10.96
C VAL A 130 -3.21 -1.81 -12.29
N ALA A 131 -3.72 -0.59 -12.29
CA ALA A 131 -3.58 0.33 -13.41
C ALA A 131 -3.01 1.67 -12.92
N ILE A 132 -1.90 2.08 -13.51
CA ILE A 132 -1.16 3.29 -13.16
C ILE A 132 -1.33 4.30 -14.29
N PRO A 133 -1.81 5.55 -13.99
CA PRO A 133 -1.99 6.56 -15.03
C PRO A 133 -0.66 7.08 -15.54
N ARG A 134 -0.68 7.62 -16.76
CA ARG A 134 0.48 8.29 -17.36
C ARG A 134 0.87 9.53 -16.54
N ASP A 135 -0.09 10.32 -16.14
CA ASP A 135 0.14 11.39 -15.16
C ASP A 135 0.25 10.80 -13.77
N ARG A 136 1.48 10.65 -13.29
CA ARG A 136 1.78 10.11 -11.96
C ARG A 136 1.29 10.98 -10.81
N GLY A 137 0.95 12.23 -11.06
CA GLY A 137 0.36 13.14 -10.07
C GLY A 137 -1.11 12.83 -9.77
N THR A 138 -1.77 12.03 -10.61
CA THR A 138 -3.12 11.53 -10.39
C THR A 138 -3.11 10.14 -9.74
N PHE A 139 -4.24 9.70 -9.22
CA PHE A 139 -4.39 8.37 -8.66
C PHE A 139 -4.62 7.33 -9.77
N GLY A 140 -4.23 6.10 -9.50
CA GLY A 140 -4.58 4.93 -10.29
C GLY A 140 -5.58 4.02 -9.57
N TYR A 141 -5.77 2.82 -10.10
CA TYR A 141 -6.65 1.82 -9.51
C TYR A 141 -5.94 0.52 -9.15
N LEU A 142 -6.44 -0.09 -8.09
CA LEU A 142 -6.19 -1.47 -7.68
C LEU A 142 -7.54 -2.19 -7.78
N SER A 143 -7.59 -3.41 -8.30
CA SER A 143 -8.79 -4.24 -8.34
C SER A 143 -8.57 -5.50 -7.53
N GLU A 144 -9.59 -5.96 -6.81
CA GLU A 144 -9.56 -7.26 -6.14
C GLU A 144 -10.47 -8.23 -6.88
N HIS A 145 -9.95 -9.41 -7.20
CA HIS A 145 -10.72 -10.47 -7.81
C HIS A 145 -10.45 -11.80 -7.12
N HIS A 146 -11.51 -12.55 -6.87
CA HIS A 146 -11.41 -13.93 -6.39
C HIS A 146 -12.36 -14.81 -7.21
N ALA A 147 -11.96 -16.05 -7.42
CA ALA A 147 -12.71 -16.95 -8.28
C ALA A 147 -12.53 -18.41 -7.90
N TYR A 148 -13.55 -19.17 -8.25
CA TYR A 148 -13.55 -20.62 -8.22
C TYR A 148 -13.49 -21.17 -9.66
N GLY A 149 -12.60 -22.13 -9.90
CA GLY A 149 -12.46 -22.79 -11.20
C GLY A 149 -11.70 -21.99 -12.26
N GLN A 150 -11.21 -20.78 -11.95
CA GLN A 150 -10.37 -20.01 -12.87
C GLN A 150 -8.88 -20.39 -12.71
N THR A 151 -8.17 -20.42 -13.85
CA THR A 151 -6.71 -20.56 -13.86
C THR A 151 -6.04 -19.27 -13.35
N ALA A 152 -4.76 -19.36 -12.97
CA ALA A 152 -3.98 -18.20 -12.57
C ALA A 152 -4.03 -17.11 -13.65
N LYS A 153 -3.84 -17.49 -14.94
CA LYS A 153 -3.87 -16.56 -16.06
C LYS A 153 -5.23 -15.86 -16.20
N SER A 154 -6.33 -16.64 -16.20
CA SER A 154 -7.66 -16.05 -16.37
C SER A 154 -8.04 -15.11 -15.23
N SER A 155 -7.69 -15.43 -13.98
CA SER A 155 -7.94 -14.58 -12.82
C SER A 155 -7.07 -13.32 -12.83
N ALA A 156 -5.81 -13.46 -13.27
CA ALA A 156 -4.85 -12.38 -13.42
C ALA A 156 -5.31 -11.37 -14.48
N ASP A 157 -5.58 -11.86 -15.70
CA ASP A 157 -6.03 -11.03 -16.82
C ASP A 157 -7.30 -10.25 -16.46
N TYR A 158 -8.27 -10.91 -15.81
CA TYR A 158 -9.51 -10.26 -15.39
C TYR A 158 -9.27 -9.13 -14.39
N ALA A 159 -8.45 -9.37 -13.35
CA ALA A 159 -8.14 -8.35 -12.35
C ALA A 159 -7.39 -7.15 -12.96
N GLU A 160 -6.44 -7.40 -13.86
CA GLU A 160 -5.69 -6.36 -14.55
C GLU A 160 -6.59 -5.50 -15.45
N ASP A 161 -7.44 -6.16 -16.25
CA ASP A 161 -8.39 -5.49 -17.15
C ASP A 161 -9.40 -4.65 -16.38
N LEU A 162 -9.92 -5.15 -15.25
CA LEU A 162 -10.85 -4.41 -14.41
C LEU A 162 -10.21 -3.13 -13.83
N ALA A 163 -8.96 -3.21 -13.35
CA ALA A 163 -8.23 -2.03 -12.89
C ALA A 163 -8.02 -1.01 -14.00
N ALA A 164 -7.69 -1.48 -15.21
CA ALA A 164 -7.48 -0.63 -16.38
C ALA A 164 -8.78 0.04 -16.84
N GLU A 165 -9.90 -0.69 -16.85
CA GLU A 165 -11.21 -0.14 -17.20
C GLU A 165 -11.65 0.95 -16.20
N MET A 166 -11.52 0.71 -14.89
CA MET A 166 -11.85 1.69 -13.86
C MET A 166 -11.02 2.98 -14.03
N LEU A 167 -9.73 2.85 -14.30
CA LEU A 167 -8.85 4.01 -14.51
C LEU A 167 -9.21 4.75 -15.78
N ALA A 168 -9.37 4.06 -16.90
CA ALA A 168 -9.69 4.66 -18.20
C ALA A 168 -11.03 5.42 -18.14
N THR A 169 -12.05 4.84 -17.51
CA THR A 169 -13.37 5.47 -17.34
C THR A 169 -13.27 6.78 -16.56
N VAL A 170 -12.52 6.83 -15.48
CA VAL A 170 -12.31 8.07 -14.69
C VAL A 170 -11.53 9.12 -15.49
N LEU A 171 -10.65 8.69 -16.38
CA LEU A 171 -9.91 9.58 -17.26
C LEU A 171 -10.69 10.00 -18.52
N GLY A 172 -11.97 9.69 -18.59
CA GLY A 172 -12.89 10.12 -19.64
C GLY A 172 -12.87 9.25 -20.90
N VAL A 173 -12.33 8.03 -20.81
CA VAL A 173 -12.42 7.04 -21.89
C VAL A 173 -13.76 6.31 -21.76
N GLU A 174 -14.62 6.47 -22.75
CA GLU A 174 -15.91 5.77 -22.82
C GLU A 174 -15.76 4.41 -23.47
N PHE A 175 -16.41 3.40 -22.89
CA PHE A 175 -16.48 2.04 -23.42
C PHE A 175 -17.94 1.67 -23.71
N ASP A 176 -18.16 0.92 -24.79
CA ASP A 176 -19.38 0.16 -24.92
C ASP A 176 -19.38 -0.98 -23.89
N PRO A 177 -20.39 -1.05 -22.99
CA PRO A 177 -20.48 -2.12 -22.00
C PRO A 177 -20.46 -3.54 -22.60
N GLN A 178 -20.84 -3.67 -23.87
CA GLN A 178 -20.87 -4.95 -24.59
C GLN A 178 -19.54 -5.30 -25.28
N SER A 179 -18.57 -4.36 -25.30
CA SER A 179 -17.26 -4.62 -25.91
C SER A 179 -16.51 -5.72 -25.17
N SER A 180 -15.81 -6.55 -25.93
CA SER A 180 -14.87 -7.54 -25.37
C SER A 180 -13.68 -6.87 -24.66
N TRP A 181 -13.01 -7.63 -23.79
CA TRP A 181 -11.80 -7.12 -23.10
C TRP A 181 -10.69 -6.75 -24.10
N ASP A 182 -10.56 -7.46 -25.19
CA ASP A 182 -9.54 -7.15 -26.21
C ASP A 182 -9.83 -5.82 -26.92
N GLU A 183 -11.09 -5.52 -27.24
CA GLU A 183 -11.51 -4.23 -27.80
C GLU A 183 -11.27 -3.09 -26.80
N LYS A 184 -11.62 -3.27 -25.51
CA LYS A 184 -11.35 -2.30 -24.46
C LYS A 184 -9.85 -2.03 -24.31
N ARG A 185 -9.00 -3.06 -24.36
CA ARG A 185 -7.54 -2.93 -24.32
C ARG A 185 -7.00 -2.07 -25.46
N GLU A 186 -7.49 -2.27 -26.66
CA GLU A 186 -7.09 -1.42 -27.81
C GLU A 186 -7.51 0.06 -27.62
N ILE A 187 -8.72 0.30 -27.09
CA ILE A 187 -9.21 1.66 -26.84
C ILE A 187 -8.31 2.40 -25.85
N TRP A 188 -7.98 1.85 -24.67
CA TRP A 188 -7.14 2.58 -23.71
C TRP A 188 -5.69 2.68 -24.12
N LYS A 189 -5.16 1.73 -24.92
CA LYS A 189 -3.83 1.87 -25.55
C LYS A 189 -3.79 3.03 -26.52
N ILE A 190 -4.82 3.19 -27.36
CA ILE A 190 -4.93 4.31 -28.29
C ILE A 190 -5.07 5.65 -27.54
N ALA A 191 -5.86 5.67 -26.47
CA ALA A 191 -6.05 6.86 -25.66
C ALA A 191 -4.78 7.30 -24.89
N ASP A 192 -3.79 6.40 -24.75
CA ASP A 192 -2.49 6.66 -24.10
C ASP A 192 -2.60 7.23 -22.66
N VAL A 193 -3.66 6.88 -21.95
CA VAL A 193 -3.94 7.38 -20.59
C VAL A 193 -3.31 6.52 -19.48
N ILE A 194 -3.00 5.25 -19.80
CA ILE A 194 -2.42 4.28 -18.85
C ILE A 194 -0.93 4.11 -19.15
N TYR A 195 -0.11 4.32 -18.13
CA TYR A 195 1.34 4.08 -18.20
C TYR A 195 1.69 2.61 -18.08
N LYS A 196 1.07 1.90 -17.12
CA LYS A 196 1.40 0.51 -16.79
C LYS A 196 0.22 -0.18 -16.17
N THR A 197 0.01 -1.41 -16.56
CA THR A 197 -0.82 -2.39 -15.85
C THR A 197 0.04 -3.50 -15.28
N LYS A 198 -0.44 -4.15 -14.23
CA LYS A 198 0.22 -5.28 -13.56
C LYS A 198 -0.80 -6.05 -12.75
N GLU A 199 -0.47 -7.31 -12.45
CA GLU A 199 -1.23 -8.15 -11.54
C GLU A 199 -0.34 -8.90 -10.53
N VAL A 200 -0.95 -9.36 -9.45
CA VAL A 200 -0.42 -10.39 -8.56
C VAL A 200 -1.52 -11.39 -8.26
N THR A 201 -1.23 -12.66 -8.52
CA THR A 201 -2.22 -13.74 -8.42
C THR A 201 -1.66 -14.93 -7.67
N GLN A 202 -2.45 -15.47 -6.75
CA GLN A 202 -2.21 -16.75 -6.10
C GLN A 202 -3.36 -17.70 -6.41
N THR A 203 -3.01 -18.94 -6.77
CA THR A 203 -3.99 -20.03 -6.94
C THR A 203 -3.62 -21.23 -6.09
N ALA A 204 -4.60 -22.04 -5.75
CA ALA A 204 -4.41 -23.34 -5.13
C ALA A 204 -5.55 -24.29 -5.54
N VAL A 205 -5.30 -25.57 -5.39
CA VAL A 205 -6.33 -26.60 -5.51
C VAL A 205 -6.76 -26.99 -4.09
N GLY A 206 -8.07 -27.06 -3.87
CA GLY A 206 -8.65 -27.48 -2.60
C GLY A 206 -8.08 -28.83 -2.14
N ASN A 207 -7.72 -28.90 -0.87
CA ASN A 207 -7.06 -30.06 -0.28
C ASN A 207 -7.91 -31.32 -0.44
N LYS A 208 -7.29 -32.41 -0.88
CA LYS A 208 -7.98 -33.69 -1.16
C LYS A 208 -8.68 -34.31 0.05
N ASP A 209 -8.24 -34.00 1.27
CA ASP A 209 -8.77 -34.51 2.52
C ASP A 209 -9.81 -33.56 3.15
N GLY A 210 -10.29 -32.55 2.39
CA GLY A 210 -11.32 -31.61 2.83
C GLY A 210 -10.83 -30.56 3.83
N LEU A 211 -9.52 -30.35 3.96
CA LEU A 211 -8.98 -29.23 4.75
C LEU A 211 -9.25 -27.91 4.03
N TRP A 212 -9.44 -26.85 4.79
CA TRP A 212 -9.53 -25.51 4.24
C TRP A 212 -8.23 -25.11 3.55
N SER A 213 -8.35 -24.76 2.28
CA SER A 213 -7.29 -24.15 1.48
C SER A 213 -7.66 -22.69 1.25
N THR A 214 -6.76 -21.76 1.62
CA THR A 214 -6.95 -20.31 1.46
C THR A 214 -5.81 -19.74 0.64
N VAL A 215 -6.15 -18.89 -0.33
CA VAL A 215 -5.18 -18.09 -1.11
C VAL A 215 -5.43 -16.62 -0.86
N VAL A 216 -4.35 -15.84 -0.83
CA VAL A 216 -4.37 -14.38 -0.72
C VAL A 216 -3.47 -13.75 -1.76
N ALA A 217 -3.87 -12.59 -2.27
CA ALA A 217 -3.05 -11.67 -3.05
C ALA A 217 -3.25 -10.27 -2.50
N ALA A 218 -2.20 -9.51 -2.27
CA ALA A 218 -2.29 -8.22 -1.59
C ALA A 218 -1.32 -7.16 -2.15
N ALA A 219 -1.78 -5.90 -2.13
CA ALA A 219 -0.96 -4.70 -2.23
C ALA A 219 -0.87 -4.06 -0.84
N VAL A 220 0.33 -4.00 -0.29
CA VAL A 220 0.62 -3.47 1.05
C VAL A 220 1.10 -2.05 0.93
N LEU A 221 0.37 -1.09 1.51
CA LEU A 221 0.63 0.35 1.40
C LEU A 221 1.56 0.82 2.53
N LEU A 222 2.61 1.56 2.16
CA LEU A 222 3.63 2.06 3.07
C LEU A 222 3.56 3.59 3.19
N ALA A 223 3.87 4.11 4.39
CA ALA A 223 3.85 5.55 4.72
C ALA A 223 5.01 6.32 4.07
#